data_256a2d15eee3b866b7bbf141bb2dd922
#
_entry.id   256a2d15eee3b866b7bbf141bb2dd922
#
_cell.length_a   1.000
_cell.length_b   1.000
_cell.length_c   1.000
_cell.angle_alpha   90.00
_cell.angle_beta   90.00
_cell.angle_gamma   90.00
#
_symmetry.space_group_name_H-M   'P 1'
#
loop_
_entity.id
_entity.type
_entity.pdbx_description
1 polymer ?
#
loop_
_entity_poly.entity_id
_entity_poly.type
_entity_poly.pdbx_seq_one_letter_code
_entity_poly.pdbx_strand_id
1 'polypeptide(L)'
;MFPILQRARLCHGLKRRSNLGIQRIRISEEERKATRLSHLNIQRSLNEFHRHGFVILENAVGHQSVEHIHQRMIQDFEKYRKSSNIRWNQGHHSGNIAQPPPSLPEYLHEDVWANRFGVEIIKHIIGPRPQLSFATSNVALPKSTGRQAVHSDYYCHHFDFPVFLEVNIYLHDIDSHNGATEFWPGTHNGYSKADHSSAKTGWIKKEVFTPRAMVSPPIQPAISKGSLMIRDLRCWHAGRENQDSKPRIILGFIFSPRWFGSHMRMAFQHSARPCLESWSHIDCLGNVAFVPDNFDYLENPQDINLTQIPYDPNVPYIPDSRAVKVTQQDYWTPP
;
A
#
# COMPACT_ATOMS: atom_id res chain seq x y z
N MET A 1 -2.99 -39.48 -2.60
CA MET A 1 -2.46 -39.28 -3.97
C MET A 1 -3.61 -38.71 -4.81
N PHE A 2 -3.81 -37.38 -4.80
CA PHE A 2 -4.82 -36.71 -5.61
C PHE A 2 -4.12 -35.93 -6.72
N PRO A 3 -4.58 -36.02 -7.97
CA PRO A 3 -3.79 -35.59 -9.10
C PRO A 3 -3.87 -34.07 -9.33
N ILE A 4 -2.72 -33.51 -9.65
CA ILE A 4 -2.38 -32.12 -10.05
C ILE A 4 -3.13 -31.63 -11.32
N LEU A 5 -4.05 -32.40 -11.87
CA LEU A 5 -4.65 -32.18 -13.20
C LEU A 5 -5.93 -31.33 -13.25
N GLN A 6 -6.42 -30.80 -12.13
CA GLN A 6 -7.70 -30.04 -12.14
C GLN A 6 -7.55 -28.50 -12.25
N ARG A 7 -6.33 -27.93 -12.10
CA ARG A 7 -6.12 -26.49 -12.25
C ARG A 7 -6.02 -25.99 -13.70
N ALA A 8 -5.79 -26.87 -14.65
CA ALA A 8 -5.61 -26.50 -16.08
C ALA A 8 -6.93 -26.30 -16.86
N ARG A 9 -8.08 -26.68 -16.34
CA ARG A 9 -9.35 -26.65 -17.09
C ARG A 9 -10.18 -25.37 -16.98
N LEU A 10 -9.83 -24.42 -16.13
CA LEU A 10 -10.53 -23.13 -16.01
C LEU A 10 -10.04 -22.03 -16.95
N CYS A 11 -8.99 -22.28 -17.75
CA CYS A 11 -8.41 -21.28 -18.66
C CYS A 11 -8.96 -21.27 -20.09
N HIS A 12 -9.92 -22.13 -20.45
CA HIS A 12 -10.36 -22.31 -21.84
C HIS A 12 -11.52 -21.43 -22.32
N GLY A 13 -11.91 -20.40 -21.58
CA GLY A 13 -13.03 -19.52 -21.94
C GLY A 13 -12.75 -18.02 -22.05
N LEU A 14 -11.54 -17.56 -21.77
CA LEU A 14 -11.20 -16.13 -21.82
C LEU A 14 -10.72 -15.72 -23.23
N LYS A 15 -11.67 -15.33 -24.08
CA LYS A 15 -11.37 -14.53 -25.28
C LYS A 15 -10.45 -13.38 -24.88
N ARG A 16 -9.36 -13.16 -25.66
CA ARG A 16 -8.45 -12.01 -25.57
C ARG A 16 -9.23 -10.73 -25.29
N ARG A 17 -9.26 -10.27 -24.06
CA ARG A 17 -9.66 -8.91 -23.70
C ARG A 17 -8.39 -8.09 -23.61
N SER A 18 -7.94 -7.60 -24.77
CA SER A 18 -7.02 -6.49 -24.88
C SER A 18 -7.67 -5.26 -24.22
N ASN A 19 -6.92 -4.56 -23.38
CA ASN A 19 -7.29 -3.41 -22.55
C ASN A 19 -8.28 -3.74 -21.40
N LEU A 20 -7.76 -4.25 -20.30
CA LEU A 20 -8.39 -4.12 -19.00
C LEU A 20 -8.31 -2.64 -18.60
N GLY A 21 -9.22 -1.82 -19.16
CA GLY A 21 -9.40 -0.45 -18.72
C GLY A 21 -9.80 -0.48 -17.24
N ILE A 22 -8.85 -0.13 -16.35
CA ILE A 22 -9.16 0.07 -14.94
C ILE A 22 -10.07 1.28 -14.84
N GLN A 23 -11.29 1.04 -14.37
CA GLN A 23 -12.23 2.11 -14.15
C GLN A 23 -11.79 2.94 -12.95
N ARG A 24 -11.64 4.24 -13.15
CA ARG A 24 -11.40 5.21 -12.08
C ARG A 24 -12.74 5.76 -11.60
N ILE A 25 -12.88 5.87 -10.30
CA ILE A 25 -14.10 6.38 -9.69
C ILE A 25 -13.84 7.83 -9.27
N ARG A 26 -14.42 8.76 -9.99
CA ARG A 26 -14.30 10.18 -9.66
C ARG A 26 -15.32 10.55 -8.59
N ILE A 27 -14.85 11.11 -7.49
CA ILE A 27 -15.70 11.68 -6.43
C ILE A 27 -16.31 12.98 -6.93
N SER A 28 -17.65 13.07 -6.94
CA SER A 28 -18.37 14.27 -7.37
C SER A 28 -18.33 15.38 -6.31
N GLU A 29 -18.66 16.60 -6.69
CA GLU A 29 -18.76 17.71 -5.74
C GLU A 29 -19.89 17.51 -4.72
N GLU A 30 -20.97 16.84 -5.10
CA GLU A 30 -22.08 16.47 -4.20
C GLU A 30 -21.60 15.45 -3.16
N GLU A 31 -20.86 14.43 -3.59
CA GLU A 31 -20.26 13.44 -2.68
C GLU A 31 -19.25 14.08 -1.74
N ARG A 32 -18.42 15.00 -2.26
CA ARG A 32 -17.47 15.76 -1.42
C ARG A 32 -18.17 16.59 -0.37
N LYS A 33 -19.21 17.35 -0.74
CA LYS A 33 -20.00 18.16 0.19
C LYS A 33 -20.72 17.29 1.24
N ALA A 34 -21.24 16.15 0.81
CA ALA A 34 -21.91 15.19 1.68
C ALA A 34 -20.93 14.36 2.52
N THR A 35 -19.62 14.39 2.22
CA THR A 35 -18.58 13.52 2.80
C THR A 35 -18.95 12.04 2.74
N ARG A 36 -19.66 11.63 1.70
CA ARG A 36 -20.22 10.29 1.53
C ARG A 36 -20.32 9.91 0.06
N LEU A 37 -19.97 8.66 -0.25
CA LEU A 37 -20.14 8.09 -1.60
C LEU A 37 -21.61 7.79 -1.91
N SER A 38 -21.97 7.96 -3.17
CA SER A 38 -23.21 7.43 -3.72
C SER A 38 -23.19 5.90 -3.75
N HIS A 39 -24.36 5.27 -3.66
CA HIS A 39 -24.47 3.80 -3.78
C HIS A 39 -23.84 3.28 -5.08
N LEU A 40 -23.98 4.05 -6.17
CA LEU A 40 -23.40 3.68 -7.46
C LEU A 40 -21.87 3.66 -7.41
N ASN A 41 -21.24 4.69 -6.82
CA ASN A 41 -19.79 4.74 -6.69
C ASN A 41 -19.26 3.71 -5.69
N ILE A 42 -19.98 3.40 -4.61
CA ILE A 42 -19.66 2.28 -3.73
C ILE A 42 -19.64 0.97 -4.54
N GLN A 43 -20.73 0.65 -5.27
CA GLN A 43 -20.82 -0.58 -6.04
C GLN A 43 -19.75 -0.69 -7.12
N ARG A 44 -19.48 0.38 -7.85
CA ARG A 44 -18.38 0.43 -8.85
C ARG A 44 -17.04 0.19 -8.22
N SER A 45 -16.77 0.84 -7.08
CA SER A 45 -15.50 0.68 -6.36
C SER A 45 -15.29 -0.74 -5.89
N LEU A 46 -16.31 -1.39 -5.33
CA LEU A 46 -16.25 -2.79 -4.90
C LEU A 46 -16.04 -3.73 -6.09
N ASN A 47 -16.72 -3.50 -7.21
CA ASN A 47 -16.54 -4.30 -8.43
C ASN A 47 -15.09 -4.21 -8.96
N GLU A 48 -14.51 -3.01 -9.01
CA GLU A 48 -13.11 -2.83 -9.43
C GLU A 48 -12.14 -3.49 -8.46
N PHE A 49 -12.34 -3.28 -7.15
CA PHE A 49 -11.52 -3.90 -6.11
C PHE A 49 -11.54 -5.43 -6.20
N HIS A 50 -12.71 -6.06 -6.25
CA HIS A 50 -12.81 -7.51 -6.33
C HIS A 50 -12.29 -8.08 -7.65
N ARG A 51 -12.36 -7.32 -8.74
CA ARG A 51 -11.85 -7.74 -10.05
C ARG A 51 -10.33 -7.66 -10.14
N HIS A 52 -9.76 -6.56 -9.64
CA HIS A 52 -8.37 -6.20 -9.90
C HIS A 52 -7.46 -6.29 -8.68
N GLY A 53 -8.00 -6.33 -7.45
CA GLY A 53 -7.26 -6.25 -6.20
C GLY A 53 -6.97 -4.82 -5.76
N PHE A 54 -7.48 -3.83 -6.49
CA PHE A 54 -7.39 -2.42 -6.15
C PHE A 54 -8.44 -1.59 -6.88
N VAL A 55 -8.69 -0.37 -6.36
CA VAL A 55 -9.54 0.66 -6.99
C VAL A 55 -8.93 2.03 -6.79
N ILE A 56 -9.06 2.92 -7.79
CA ILE A 56 -8.58 4.30 -7.74
C ILE A 56 -9.78 5.22 -7.59
N LEU A 57 -9.78 6.05 -6.53
CA LEU A 57 -10.74 7.12 -6.31
C LEU A 57 -10.06 8.46 -6.63
N GLU A 58 -10.53 9.14 -7.67
CA GLU A 58 -10.02 10.47 -8.06
C GLU A 58 -10.73 11.57 -7.31
N ASN A 59 -10.03 12.68 -7.03
CA ASN A 59 -10.58 13.84 -6.31
C ASN A 59 -11.09 13.49 -4.89
N ALA A 60 -10.40 12.56 -4.23
CA ALA A 60 -10.82 12.01 -2.93
C ALA A 60 -10.21 12.74 -1.73
N VAL A 61 -9.10 13.45 -1.92
CA VAL A 61 -8.34 14.11 -0.85
C VAL A 61 -8.24 15.61 -1.15
N GLY A 62 -8.38 16.43 -0.11
CA GLY A 62 -8.23 17.89 -0.23
C GLY A 62 -6.83 18.31 -0.66
N HIS A 63 -6.73 19.15 -1.69
CA HIS A 63 -5.41 19.58 -2.19
C HIS A 63 -4.63 20.36 -1.14
N GLN A 64 -5.27 21.06 -0.23
CA GLN A 64 -4.60 21.80 0.85
C GLN A 64 -3.92 20.84 1.83
N SER A 65 -4.62 19.78 2.27
CA SER A 65 -4.05 18.76 3.17
C SER A 65 -2.89 18.03 2.50
N VAL A 66 -3.08 17.64 1.23
CA VAL A 66 -2.03 16.98 0.42
C VAL A 66 -0.80 17.86 0.30
N GLU A 67 -0.96 19.15 -0.01
CA GLU A 67 0.16 20.07 -0.17
C GLU A 67 0.91 20.28 1.15
N HIS A 68 0.17 20.46 2.26
CA HIS A 68 0.76 20.65 3.59
C HIS A 68 1.64 19.47 4.00
N ILE A 69 1.13 18.24 3.82
CA ILE A 69 1.91 17.04 4.10
C ILE A 69 3.06 16.87 3.11
N HIS A 70 2.84 17.15 1.81
CA HIS A 70 3.88 17.02 0.79
C HIS A 70 5.09 17.90 1.09
N GLN A 71 4.86 19.17 1.44
CA GLN A 71 5.93 20.09 1.81
C GLN A 71 6.75 19.57 3.01
N ARG A 72 6.06 19.06 4.03
CA ARG A 72 6.74 18.47 5.19
C ARG A 72 7.52 17.21 4.81
N MET A 73 6.95 16.31 4.02
CA MET A 73 7.62 15.08 3.58
C MET A 73 8.89 15.40 2.78
N ILE A 74 8.89 16.45 1.94
CA ILE A 74 10.09 16.89 1.22
C ILE A 74 11.16 17.45 2.17
N GLN A 75 10.78 18.25 3.16
CA GLN A 75 11.71 18.77 4.17
C GLN A 75 12.35 17.61 4.97
N ASP A 76 11.53 16.67 5.41
CA ASP A 76 11.98 15.51 6.16
C ASP A 76 12.83 14.56 5.32
N PHE A 77 12.56 14.46 4.02
CA PHE A 77 13.31 13.59 3.11
C PHE A 77 14.80 13.93 3.12
N GLU A 78 15.17 15.21 3.11
CA GLU A 78 16.57 15.64 3.12
C GLU A 78 17.30 15.28 4.43
N LYS A 79 16.57 15.21 5.54
CA LYS A 79 17.08 14.73 6.83
C LYS A 79 17.13 13.18 6.83
N TYR A 80 16.01 12.53 6.50
CA TYR A 80 15.83 11.09 6.64
C TYR A 80 16.78 10.28 5.74
N ARG A 81 17.01 10.71 4.50
CA ARG A 81 17.92 10.01 3.57
C ARG A 81 19.38 9.97 4.02
N LYS A 82 19.76 10.78 5.02
CA LYS A 82 21.10 10.82 5.63
C LYS A 82 21.15 10.12 6.98
N SER A 83 20.00 9.67 7.50
CA SER A 83 19.92 8.99 8.79
C SER A 83 20.56 7.60 8.71
N SER A 84 21.17 7.17 9.83
CA SER A 84 21.60 5.78 10.00
C SER A 84 20.43 4.81 10.12
N ASN A 85 19.23 5.32 10.42
CA ASN A 85 17.99 4.56 10.60
C ASN A 85 17.14 4.47 9.34
N ILE A 86 17.70 4.84 8.17
CA ILE A 86 17.00 4.77 6.89
C ILE A 86 16.48 3.35 6.63
N ARG A 87 15.20 3.23 6.32
CA ARG A 87 14.58 1.97 5.94
C ARG A 87 14.46 1.88 4.43
N TRP A 88 15.10 0.89 3.86
CA TRP A 88 14.99 0.56 2.44
C TRP A 88 13.78 -0.33 2.21
N ASN A 89 12.87 0.13 1.36
CA ASN A 89 11.71 -0.65 0.96
C ASN A 89 12.11 -1.63 -0.16
N GLN A 90 12.11 -2.92 0.15
CA GLN A 90 12.56 -4.03 -0.71
C GLN A 90 14.07 -3.99 -1.05
N GLY A 91 14.89 -3.49 -0.13
CA GLY A 91 16.35 -3.47 -0.23
C GLY A 91 16.96 -2.20 -0.83
N HIS A 92 18.23 -1.99 -0.57
CA HIS A 92 18.97 -0.79 -0.99
C HIS A 92 18.95 -0.58 -2.52
N HIS A 93 19.04 -1.67 -3.28
CA HIS A 93 19.04 -1.64 -4.76
C HIS A 93 17.71 -1.17 -5.37
N SER A 94 16.62 -1.18 -4.58
CA SER A 94 15.31 -0.74 -5.08
C SER A 94 15.23 0.75 -5.36
N GLY A 95 16.12 1.55 -4.74
CA GLY A 95 16.03 3.01 -4.79
C GLY A 95 14.77 3.56 -4.12
N ASN A 96 14.13 2.77 -3.26
CA ASN A 96 12.93 3.17 -2.53
C ASN A 96 13.16 3.10 -1.02
N ILE A 97 12.70 4.13 -0.30
CA ILE A 97 12.77 4.19 1.16
C ILE A 97 11.38 4.30 1.78
N ALA A 98 11.23 3.74 2.97
CA ALA A 98 10.02 3.84 3.78
C ALA A 98 10.20 4.99 4.80
N GLN A 99 9.98 6.23 4.36
CA GLN A 99 10.00 7.40 5.22
C GLN A 99 8.71 7.44 6.05
N PRO A 100 8.77 7.61 7.39
CA PRO A 100 7.56 7.78 8.18
C PRO A 100 6.77 9.02 7.73
N PRO A 101 5.42 8.95 7.60
CA PRO A 101 4.60 10.13 7.42
C PRO A 101 4.62 10.99 8.69
N PRO A 102 4.44 12.32 8.58
CA PRO A 102 4.51 13.22 9.73
C PRO A 102 3.35 12.96 10.71
N SER A 103 3.65 12.33 11.85
CA SER A 103 2.70 11.97 12.91
C SER A 103 2.53 13.08 13.97
N LEU A 104 2.80 14.33 13.61
CA LEU A 104 2.63 15.51 14.46
C LEU A 104 1.19 16.04 14.35
N PRO A 105 0.61 16.62 15.42
CA PRO A 105 -0.79 17.05 15.46
C PRO A 105 -1.23 17.90 14.26
N GLU A 106 -0.41 18.85 13.84
CA GLU A 106 -0.70 19.76 12.73
C GLU A 106 -0.77 19.09 11.36
N TYR A 107 -0.23 17.87 11.21
CA TYR A 107 -0.24 17.08 9.96
C TYR A 107 -1.27 15.94 9.99
N LEU A 108 -2.04 15.80 11.07
CA LEU A 108 -3.05 14.76 11.20
C LEU A 108 -4.37 15.18 10.52
N HIS A 109 -4.31 15.42 9.21
CA HIS A 109 -5.49 15.71 8.41
C HIS A 109 -6.36 14.46 8.25
N GLU A 110 -7.63 14.51 8.70
CA GLU A 110 -8.57 13.37 8.63
C GLU A 110 -8.74 12.87 7.19
N ASP A 111 -8.82 13.78 6.21
CA ASP A 111 -8.99 13.44 4.81
C ASP A 111 -7.76 12.75 4.17
N VAL A 112 -6.63 12.68 4.89
CA VAL A 112 -5.43 11.94 4.52
C VAL A 112 -5.31 10.66 5.35
N TRP A 113 -5.30 10.77 6.69
CA TRP A 113 -5.02 9.65 7.59
C TRP A 113 -6.20 8.68 7.76
N ALA A 114 -7.42 9.21 7.69
CA ALA A 114 -8.66 8.49 7.91
C ALA A 114 -9.71 8.85 6.83
N ASN A 115 -9.28 8.88 5.59
CA ASN A 115 -10.11 9.35 4.48
C ASN A 115 -11.48 8.67 4.44
N ARG A 116 -12.56 9.45 4.56
CA ARG A 116 -13.92 8.92 4.67
C ARG A 116 -14.36 8.14 3.45
N PHE A 117 -13.96 8.53 2.24
CA PHE A 117 -14.29 7.80 1.01
C PHE A 117 -13.56 6.47 0.93
N GLY A 118 -12.27 6.46 1.30
CA GLY A 118 -11.48 5.23 1.37
C GLY A 118 -12.04 4.26 2.42
N VAL A 119 -12.30 4.77 3.63
CA VAL A 119 -12.87 3.98 4.73
C VAL A 119 -14.28 3.49 4.41
N GLU A 120 -15.10 4.28 3.66
CA GLU A 120 -16.42 3.85 3.19
C GLU A 120 -16.34 2.58 2.35
N ILE A 121 -15.37 2.45 1.45
CA ILE A 121 -15.17 1.23 0.66
C ILE A 121 -14.60 0.11 1.55
N ILE A 122 -13.59 0.41 2.35
CA ILE A 122 -12.94 -0.57 3.23
C ILE A 122 -13.94 -1.26 4.17
N LYS A 123 -14.85 -0.49 4.77
CA LYS A 123 -15.86 -1.09 5.69
C LYS A 123 -16.79 -2.11 5.02
N HIS A 124 -17.03 -1.98 3.71
CA HIS A 124 -17.82 -2.95 2.94
C HIS A 124 -17.02 -4.23 2.62
N ILE A 125 -15.70 -4.21 2.77
CA ILE A 125 -14.82 -5.35 2.50
C ILE A 125 -14.45 -6.09 3.78
N ILE A 126 -13.99 -5.36 4.81
CA ILE A 126 -13.44 -5.95 6.05
C ILE A 126 -14.27 -5.63 7.31
N GLY A 127 -15.42 -5.01 7.16
CA GLY A 127 -16.34 -4.72 8.27
C GLY A 127 -16.27 -3.29 8.79
N PRO A 128 -17.23 -2.91 9.65
CA PRO A 128 -17.40 -1.56 10.15
C PRO A 128 -16.25 -1.14 11.09
N ARG A 129 -15.96 0.17 11.09
CA ARG A 129 -14.90 0.76 11.92
C ARG A 129 -13.57 0.00 11.77
N PRO A 130 -13.01 -0.07 10.55
CA PRO A 130 -11.74 -0.76 10.34
C PRO A 130 -10.65 -0.14 11.20
N GLN A 131 -9.71 -0.95 11.64
CA GLN A 131 -8.60 -0.53 12.48
C GLN A 131 -7.47 0.03 11.61
N LEU A 132 -7.03 1.27 11.87
CA LEU A 132 -5.78 1.78 11.31
C LEU A 132 -4.61 1.09 12.02
N SER A 133 -3.98 0.16 11.32
CA SER A 133 -2.97 -0.73 11.91
C SER A 133 -1.56 -0.21 11.75
N PHE A 134 -1.30 0.52 10.63
CA PHE A 134 0.04 0.99 10.32
C PHE A 134 0.00 2.14 9.31
N ALA A 135 0.99 3.04 9.38
CA ALA A 135 1.18 4.13 8.45
C ALA A 135 2.64 4.18 7.96
N THR A 136 2.83 4.32 6.67
CA THR A 136 4.14 4.36 6.03
C THR A 136 4.12 5.27 4.81
N SER A 137 5.24 5.37 4.12
CA SER A 137 5.28 5.86 2.74
C SER A 137 6.23 5.04 1.89
N ASN A 138 6.06 5.13 0.59
CA ASN A 138 7.04 4.68 -0.38
C ASN A 138 7.60 5.90 -1.11
N VAL A 139 8.88 6.17 -0.90
CA VAL A 139 9.58 7.30 -1.53
C VAL A 139 10.60 6.73 -2.50
N ALA A 140 10.36 6.89 -3.82
CA ALA A 140 11.36 6.58 -4.82
C ALA A 140 12.36 7.73 -4.93
N LEU A 141 13.64 7.40 -4.79
CA LEU A 141 14.73 8.38 -4.82
C LEU A 141 14.82 9.08 -6.19
N PRO A 142 15.20 10.37 -6.23
CA PRO A 142 15.40 11.07 -7.48
C PRO A 142 16.46 10.39 -8.36
N LYS A 143 16.25 10.35 -9.67
CA LYS A 143 17.19 9.78 -10.65
C LYS A 143 17.64 8.36 -10.29
N SER A 144 16.77 7.61 -9.61
CA SER A 144 17.04 6.22 -9.25
C SER A 144 16.84 5.29 -10.44
N THR A 145 17.81 4.44 -10.69
CA THR A 145 17.70 3.33 -11.65
C THR A 145 17.22 2.04 -10.99
N GLY A 146 17.04 2.07 -9.67
CA GLY A 146 16.60 0.93 -8.89
C GLY A 146 15.10 0.69 -9.01
N ARG A 147 14.69 -0.57 -8.86
CA ARG A 147 13.29 -1.00 -8.83
C ARG A 147 13.11 -2.14 -7.84
N GLN A 148 11.89 -2.34 -7.41
CA GLN A 148 11.55 -3.46 -6.54
C GLN A 148 11.34 -4.74 -7.34
N ALA A 149 11.65 -5.90 -6.74
CA ALA A 149 11.18 -7.18 -7.24
C ALA A 149 9.65 -7.23 -7.26
N VAL A 150 9.07 -8.06 -8.11
CA VAL A 150 7.62 -8.34 -8.06
C VAL A 150 7.31 -9.01 -6.73
N HIS A 151 6.43 -8.42 -5.92
CA HIS A 151 6.14 -8.92 -4.57
C HIS A 151 4.69 -8.67 -4.16
N SER A 152 4.28 -9.32 -3.09
CA SER A 152 3.10 -8.97 -2.30
C SER A 152 3.56 -8.52 -0.90
N ASP A 153 2.76 -7.66 -0.26
CA ASP A 153 3.01 -7.21 1.12
C ASP A 153 2.26 -8.05 2.15
N TYR A 154 1.79 -9.24 1.75
CA TYR A 154 0.90 -10.05 2.57
C TYR A 154 1.64 -11.21 3.25
N TYR A 155 1.70 -11.17 4.57
CA TYR A 155 2.40 -12.16 5.40
C TYR A 155 1.45 -12.92 6.35
N CYS A 156 0.17 -12.59 6.31
CA CYS A 156 -0.88 -13.19 7.14
C CYS A 156 -1.27 -14.59 6.64
N HIS A 157 -1.84 -15.41 7.52
CA HIS A 157 -2.28 -16.78 7.20
C HIS A 157 -3.72 -16.89 6.67
N HIS A 158 -4.42 -15.77 6.48
CA HIS A 158 -5.76 -15.72 5.88
C HIS A 158 -5.65 -15.52 4.35
N PHE A 159 -5.39 -16.59 3.61
CA PHE A 159 -5.08 -16.47 2.18
C PHE A 159 -6.28 -16.08 1.30
N ASP A 160 -7.47 -16.50 1.69
CA ASP A 160 -8.70 -16.25 0.93
C ASP A 160 -9.42 -14.95 1.34
N PHE A 161 -9.07 -14.37 2.50
CA PHE A 161 -9.70 -13.16 3.03
C PHE A 161 -8.72 -11.98 3.03
N PRO A 162 -9.15 -10.79 2.57
CA PRO A 162 -8.30 -9.59 2.54
C PRO A 162 -8.20 -8.95 3.93
N VAL A 163 -7.37 -9.50 4.82
CA VAL A 163 -7.20 -8.96 6.19
C VAL A 163 -6.59 -7.57 6.17
N PHE A 164 -5.60 -7.33 5.31
CA PHE A 164 -4.95 -6.03 5.21
C PHE A 164 -5.28 -5.33 3.89
N LEU A 165 -5.82 -4.12 4.00
CA LEU A 165 -6.06 -3.21 2.89
C LEU A 165 -5.21 -1.96 3.08
N GLU A 166 -4.58 -1.50 2.03
CA GLU A 166 -3.80 -0.27 2.03
C GLU A 166 -4.54 0.84 1.29
N VAL A 167 -4.60 2.01 1.91
CA VAL A 167 -4.97 3.27 1.26
C VAL A 167 -3.71 4.01 0.89
N ASN A 168 -3.39 4.06 -0.38
CA ASN A 168 -2.30 4.88 -0.90
C ASN A 168 -2.82 6.29 -1.22
N ILE A 169 -2.18 7.33 -0.67
CA ILE A 169 -2.47 8.74 -0.96
C ILE A 169 -1.36 9.31 -1.84
N TYR A 170 -1.76 9.93 -2.94
CA TYR A 170 -0.85 10.48 -3.95
C TYR A 170 -0.66 11.98 -3.72
N LEU A 171 0.56 12.36 -3.28
CA LEU A 171 0.88 13.73 -2.89
C LEU A 171 1.18 14.65 -4.10
N HIS A 172 1.46 14.07 -5.25
CA HIS A 172 1.68 14.75 -6.54
C HIS A 172 1.24 13.85 -7.69
N ASP A 173 1.23 14.37 -8.91
CA ASP A 173 0.93 13.57 -10.10
C ASP A 173 2.02 12.52 -10.31
N ILE A 174 1.59 11.29 -10.56
CA ILE A 174 2.49 10.14 -10.73
C ILE A 174 2.23 9.49 -12.08
N ASP A 175 3.30 9.16 -12.77
CA ASP A 175 3.29 8.43 -14.05
C ASP A 175 4.51 7.51 -14.19
N SER A 176 4.69 6.89 -15.35
CA SER A 176 5.80 5.98 -15.60
C SER A 176 7.18 6.67 -15.56
N HIS A 177 7.26 7.98 -15.81
CA HIS A 177 8.52 8.72 -15.79
C HIS A 177 9.02 8.96 -14.37
N ASN A 178 8.11 9.26 -13.43
CA ASN A 178 8.48 9.48 -12.04
C ASN A 178 8.29 8.26 -11.12
N GLY A 179 8.21 7.06 -11.70
CA GLY A 179 8.25 5.81 -10.96
C GLY A 179 6.90 5.36 -10.43
N ALA A 180 5.81 5.51 -11.21
CA ALA A 180 4.53 4.88 -10.86
C ALA A 180 4.71 3.41 -10.55
N THR A 181 4.02 2.94 -9.51
CA THR A 181 4.05 1.53 -9.12
C THR A 181 3.43 0.66 -10.21
N GLU A 182 4.12 -0.43 -10.52
CA GLU A 182 3.61 -1.50 -11.38
C GLU A 182 2.66 -2.39 -10.57
N PHE A 183 1.43 -2.57 -11.03
CA PHE A 183 0.42 -3.44 -10.42
C PHE A 183 0.08 -4.60 -11.33
N TRP A 184 -0.23 -5.76 -10.72
CA TRP A 184 -0.58 -7.00 -11.39
C TRP A 184 -2.07 -7.32 -11.12
N PRO A 185 -3.01 -6.84 -11.96
CA PRO A 185 -4.44 -6.94 -11.68
C PRO A 185 -4.92 -8.39 -11.53
N GLY A 186 -5.72 -8.62 -10.48
CA GLY A 186 -6.37 -9.91 -10.22
C GLY A 186 -5.47 -10.96 -9.53
N THR A 187 -4.21 -10.64 -9.19
CA THR A 187 -3.30 -11.60 -8.52
C THR A 187 -3.62 -11.83 -7.04
N HIS A 188 -4.48 -11.03 -6.44
CA HIS A 188 -5.02 -11.27 -5.10
C HIS A 188 -5.94 -12.49 -5.04
N ASN A 189 -6.56 -12.86 -6.18
CA ASN A 189 -7.42 -14.04 -6.28
C ASN A 189 -6.57 -15.31 -6.40
N GLY A 190 -6.83 -16.29 -5.55
CA GLY A 190 -6.06 -17.53 -5.49
C GLY A 190 -4.65 -17.33 -4.98
N TYR A 191 -4.43 -16.30 -4.16
CA TYR A 191 -3.15 -16.01 -3.52
C TYR A 191 -2.57 -17.25 -2.80
N SER A 192 -1.28 -17.49 -2.97
CA SER A 192 -0.58 -18.61 -2.35
C SER A 192 0.84 -18.23 -1.94
N LYS A 193 1.24 -18.63 -0.73
CA LYS A 193 2.65 -18.51 -0.32
C LYS A 193 3.60 -19.43 -1.12
N ALA A 194 3.07 -20.46 -1.78
CA ALA A 194 3.85 -21.28 -2.69
C ALA A 194 4.39 -20.49 -3.90
N ASP A 195 3.77 -19.37 -4.23
CA ASP A 195 4.21 -18.49 -5.31
C ASP A 195 5.42 -17.62 -4.91
N HIS A 196 5.73 -17.55 -3.61
CA HIS A 196 6.85 -16.76 -3.10
C HIS A 196 8.19 -17.48 -3.28
N SER A 197 9.22 -16.73 -3.65
CA SER A 197 10.59 -17.22 -3.77
C SER A 197 11.21 -17.57 -2.42
N SER A 198 10.71 -16.94 -1.34
CA SER A 198 11.17 -17.12 0.02
C SER A 198 10.04 -16.81 1.01
N ALA A 199 9.99 -17.52 2.13
CA ALA A 199 9.11 -17.19 3.24
C ALA A 199 9.40 -15.82 3.86
N LYS A 200 10.58 -15.25 3.57
CA LYS A 200 11.10 -14.03 4.20
C LYS A 200 10.85 -12.75 3.39
N THR A 201 10.52 -12.82 2.11
CA THR A 201 10.56 -11.61 1.25
C THR A 201 9.26 -11.26 0.55
N GLY A 202 8.23 -12.05 0.60
CA GLY A 202 7.02 -11.80 -0.20
C GLY A 202 7.27 -11.72 -1.73
N TRP A 203 8.49 -11.93 -2.20
CA TRP A 203 8.85 -11.85 -3.61
C TRP A 203 8.28 -13.03 -4.38
N ILE A 204 7.73 -12.74 -5.55
CA ILE A 204 7.07 -13.75 -6.39
C ILE A 204 8.12 -14.40 -7.29
N LYS A 205 8.05 -15.71 -7.41
CA LYS A 205 8.93 -16.49 -8.28
C LYS A 205 8.77 -16.09 -9.74
N LYS A 206 9.89 -16.02 -10.48
CA LYS A 206 9.90 -15.69 -11.92
C LYS A 206 9.07 -16.66 -12.75
N GLU A 207 9.18 -17.95 -12.46
CA GLU A 207 8.39 -19.00 -13.10
C GLU A 207 6.87 -18.89 -12.88
N VAL A 208 6.45 -18.10 -11.88
CA VAL A 208 5.04 -17.82 -11.60
C VAL A 208 4.59 -16.54 -12.30
N PHE A 209 5.33 -15.43 -12.15
CA PHE A 209 4.88 -14.16 -12.71
C PHE A 209 5.08 -14.07 -14.24
N THR A 210 6.07 -14.75 -14.83
CA THR A 210 6.32 -14.65 -16.28
C THR A 210 5.15 -15.20 -17.11
N PRO A 211 4.64 -16.42 -16.89
CA PRO A 211 3.45 -16.90 -17.60
C PRO A 211 2.21 -16.01 -17.33
N ARG A 212 2.09 -15.50 -16.14
CA ARG A 212 1.00 -14.59 -15.78
C ARG A 212 1.03 -13.31 -16.61
N ALA A 213 2.21 -12.71 -16.80
CA ALA A 213 2.39 -11.51 -17.61
C ALA A 213 2.05 -11.72 -19.09
N MET A 214 2.30 -12.91 -19.63
CA MET A 214 1.95 -13.25 -21.01
C MET A 214 0.43 -13.26 -21.25
N VAL A 215 -0.37 -13.53 -20.22
CA VAL A 215 -1.84 -13.57 -20.31
C VAL A 215 -2.47 -12.25 -19.87
N SER A 216 -1.94 -11.65 -18.82
CA SER A 216 -2.43 -10.41 -18.23
C SER A 216 -1.22 -9.61 -17.73
N PRO A 217 -0.64 -8.76 -18.59
CA PRO A 217 0.55 -8.00 -18.24
C PRO A 217 0.26 -7.02 -17.10
N PRO A 218 1.28 -6.67 -16.31
CA PRO A 218 1.15 -5.62 -15.30
C PRO A 218 0.90 -4.26 -15.95
N ILE A 219 0.41 -3.33 -15.16
CA ILE A 219 0.13 -1.96 -15.57
C ILE A 219 0.81 -0.96 -14.65
N GLN A 220 1.14 0.22 -15.18
CA GLN A 220 1.61 1.39 -14.42
C GLN A 220 0.61 2.54 -14.62
N PRO A 221 -0.43 2.66 -13.78
CA PRO A 221 -1.42 3.72 -13.95
C PRO A 221 -0.80 5.08 -13.61
N ALA A 222 -1.00 6.08 -14.48
CA ALA A 222 -0.79 7.46 -14.09
C ALA A 222 -1.90 7.86 -13.10
N ILE A 223 -1.56 8.52 -11.99
CA ILE A 223 -2.50 8.88 -10.93
C ILE A 223 -2.28 10.33 -10.52
N SER A 224 -3.36 11.11 -10.51
CA SER A 224 -3.31 12.53 -10.20
C SER A 224 -3.21 12.80 -8.70
N LYS A 225 -2.56 13.91 -8.35
CA LYS A 225 -2.53 14.47 -6.99
C LYS A 225 -3.93 14.52 -6.37
N GLY A 226 -4.04 14.15 -5.10
CA GLY A 226 -5.31 14.14 -4.38
C GLY A 226 -6.21 12.93 -4.69
N SER A 227 -5.74 12.00 -5.52
CA SER A 227 -6.35 10.68 -5.64
C SER A 227 -5.91 9.77 -4.50
N LEU A 228 -6.71 8.72 -4.26
CA LEU A 228 -6.29 7.59 -3.45
C LEU A 228 -6.51 6.27 -4.19
N MET A 229 -5.76 5.25 -3.80
CA MET A 229 -5.97 3.87 -4.22
C MET A 229 -6.22 3.01 -2.99
N ILE A 230 -7.24 2.16 -3.04
CA ILE A 230 -7.43 1.08 -2.06
C ILE A 230 -6.90 -0.19 -2.69
N ARG A 231 -5.96 -0.86 -2.03
CA ARG A 231 -5.28 -2.06 -2.53
C ARG A 231 -5.36 -3.20 -1.52
N ASP A 232 -5.63 -4.39 -2.01
CA ASP A 232 -5.43 -5.64 -1.27
C ASP A 232 -3.94 -5.95 -1.22
N LEU A 233 -3.37 -6.17 -0.02
CA LEU A 233 -1.94 -6.44 0.12
C LEU A 233 -1.48 -7.76 -0.51
N ARG A 234 -2.41 -8.65 -0.88
CA ARG A 234 -2.14 -9.87 -1.66
C ARG A 234 -1.87 -9.57 -3.14
N CYS A 235 -2.30 -8.40 -3.64
CA CYS A 235 -2.08 -8.00 -5.02
C CYS A 235 -0.60 -7.75 -5.30
N TRP A 236 -0.05 -8.44 -6.30
CA TRP A 236 1.35 -8.30 -6.67
C TRP A 236 1.62 -6.92 -7.27
N HIS A 237 2.79 -6.39 -6.95
CA HIS A 237 3.21 -5.07 -7.42
C HIS A 237 4.73 -4.93 -7.37
N ALA A 238 5.23 -3.83 -7.94
CA ALA A 238 6.64 -3.45 -7.85
C ALA A 238 6.81 -1.94 -8.02
N GLY A 239 7.58 -1.29 -7.15
CA GLY A 239 8.03 0.09 -7.36
C GLY A 239 8.98 0.14 -8.55
N ARG A 240 8.75 1.11 -9.45
CA ARG A 240 9.58 1.34 -10.63
C ARG A 240 10.59 2.47 -10.38
N GLU A 241 11.56 2.53 -11.26
CA GLU A 241 12.59 3.55 -11.28
C GLU A 241 12.00 4.96 -11.41
N ASN A 242 12.52 5.92 -10.64
CA ASN A 242 12.15 7.33 -10.71
C ASN A 242 13.19 8.10 -11.54
N GLN A 243 12.83 8.50 -12.75
CA GLN A 243 13.71 9.26 -13.66
C GLN A 243 13.64 10.77 -13.41
N ASP A 244 12.71 11.25 -12.57
CA ASP A 244 12.60 12.65 -12.23
C ASP A 244 13.74 13.09 -11.29
N SER A 245 13.98 14.40 -11.23
CA SER A 245 14.91 15.06 -10.31
C SER A 245 14.36 15.22 -8.88
N LYS A 246 13.08 14.95 -8.67
CA LYS A 246 12.39 15.05 -7.37
C LYS A 246 12.05 13.65 -6.84
N PRO A 247 11.98 13.46 -5.50
CA PRO A 247 11.50 12.20 -4.94
C PRO A 247 10.02 12.00 -5.27
N ARG A 248 9.63 10.76 -5.60
CA ARG A 248 8.22 10.37 -5.74
C ARG A 248 7.72 9.83 -4.42
N ILE A 249 6.70 10.47 -3.85
CA ILE A 249 6.17 10.16 -2.51
C ILE A 249 4.73 9.67 -2.61
N ILE A 250 4.49 8.46 -2.10
CA ILE A 250 3.16 7.86 -1.91
C ILE A 250 3.03 7.52 -0.44
N LEU A 251 1.99 8.02 0.24
CA LEU A 251 1.66 7.59 1.60
C LEU A 251 0.91 6.26 1.55
N GLY A 252 1.10 5.43 2.56
CA GLY A 252 0.40 4.16 2.75
C GLY A 252 -0.19 4.05 4.14
N PHE A 253 -1.52 3.85 4.22
CA PHE A 253 -2.26 3.65 5.46
C PHE A 253 -2.89 2.26 5.41
N ILE A 254 -2.47 1.36 6.29
CA ILE A 254 -2.88 -0.03 6.30
C ILE A 254 -4.01 -0.22 7.31
N PHE A 255 -5.12 -0.76 6.83
CA PHE A 255 -6.31 -1.06 7.61
C PHE A 255 -6.51 -2.56 7.74
N SER A 256 -6.98 -2.99 8.91
CA SER A 256 -7.39 -4.37 9.19
C SER A 256 -8.77 -4.42 9.84
N PRO A 257 -9.46 -5.57 9.83
CA PRO A 257 -10.69 -5.72 10.58
C PRO A 257 -10.39 -5.70 12.09
N ARG A 258 -11.31 -5.19 12.89
CA ARG A 258 -11.14 -5.06 14.36
C ARG A 258 -10.86 -6.39 15.06
N TRP A 259 -11.36 -7.50 14.54
CA TRP A 259 -11.14 -8.82 15.12
C TRP A 259 -9.71 -9.36 14.90
N PHE A 260 -8.90 -8.70 14.04
CA PHE A 260 -7.59 -9.23 13.67
C PHE A 260 -6.54 -9.13 14.79
N GLY A 261 -6.66 -8.22 15.74
CA GLY A 261 -5.75 -8.15 16.88
C GLY A 261 -4.30 -7.83 16.51
N SER A 262 -4.08 -6.78 15.73
CA SER A 262 -2.74 -6.35 15.32
C SER A 262 -1.86 -5.99 16.53
N HIS A 263 -0.60 -6.44 16.49
CA HIS A 263 0.42 -6.08 17.48
C HIS A 263 1.26 -4.85 17.08
N MET A 264 1.00 -4.27 15.92
CA MET A 264 1.67 -3.05 15.47
C MET A 264 1.33 -1.86 16.36
N ARG A 265 2.29 -0.97 16.56
CA ARG A 265 2.08 0.27 17.32
C ARG A 265 2.65 1.44 16.54
N MET A 266 1.81 2.45 16.33
CA MET A 266 2.20 3.72 15.78
C MET A 266 2.46 4.69 16.94
N ALA A 267 3.59 5.39 16.92
CA ALA A 267 3.92 6.39 17.92
C ALA A 267 3.31 7.75 17.54
N PHE A 268 2.51 8.31 18.45
CA PHE A 268 1.96 9.67 18.33
C PHE A 268 2.24 10.45 19.59
N GLN A 269 2.47 11.75 19.46
CA GLN A 269 2.63 12.65 20.60
C GLN A 269 1.35 12.71 21.45
N HIS A 270 1.48 12.96 22.76
CA HIS A 270 0.32 13.09 23.65
C HIS A 270 -0.66 14.17 23.17
N SER A 271 -0.16 15.26 22.62
CA SER A 271 -0.95 16.35 22.04
C SER A 271 -1.79 15.95 20.82
N ALA A 272 -1.46 14.83 20.14
CA ALA A 272 -2.23 14.31 19.02
C ALA A 272 -3.51 13.58 19.42
N ARG A 273 -3.65 13.19 20.71
CA ARG A 273 -4.76 12.37 21.21
C ARG A 273 -6.14 12.92 20.87
N PRO A 274 -6.48 14.20 21.09
CA PRO A 274 -7.83 14.71 20.78
C PRO A 274 -8.19 14.58 19.30
N CYS A 275 -7.21 14.76 18.41
CA CYS A 275 -7.38 14.60 16.95
C CYS A 275 -7.71 13.15 16.62
N LEU A 276 -6.92 12.19 17.11
CA LEU A 276 -7.12 10.76 16.84
C LEU A 276 -8.45 10.24 17.41
N GLU A 277 -8.86 10.71 18.58
CA GLU A 277 -10.15 10.38 19.23
C GLU A 277 -11.35 10.91 18.44
N SER A 278 -11.18 11.99 17.68
CA SER A 278 -12.26 12.57 16.84
C SER A 278 -12.63 11.70 15.64
N TRP A 279 -11.76 10.78 15.19
CA TRP A 279 -11.98 9.92 14.02
C TRP A 279 -12.87 8.72 14.32
N SER A 280 -14.14 8.96 14.62
CA SER A 280 -15.10 7.95 15.10
C SER A 280 -15.43 6.83 14.11
N HIS A 281 -15.16 7.01 12.82
CA HIS A 281 -15.47 6.06 11.74
C HIS A 281 -14.41 4.98 11.54
N ILE A 282 -13.26 5.11 12.20
CA ILE A 282 -12.20 4.10 12.28
C ILE A 282 -11.88 3.74 13.73
N ASP A 283 -11.14 2.66 13.93
CA ASP A 283 -10.45 2.37 15.18
C ASP A 283 -8.95 2.65 14.96
N CYS A 284 -8.45 3.73 15.52
CA CYS A 284 -7.04 4.05 15.45
C CYS A 284 -6.31 3.86 16.78
N LEU A 285 -7.01 3.99 17.90
CA LEU A 285 -6.39 3.97 19.23
C LEU A 285 -5.87 2.59 19.64
N GLY A 286 -6.43 1.51 19.10
CA GLY A 286 -5.99 0.14 19.39
C GLY A 286 -4.53 -0.13 19.03
N ASN A 287 -3.99 0.63 18.07
CA ASN A 287 -2.61 0.48 17.55
C ASN A 287 -1.75 1.72 17.80
N VAL A 288 -2.08 2.54 18.79
CA VAL A 288 -1.32 3.75 19.11
C VAL A 288 -0.58 3.59 20.43
N ALA A 289 0.68 4.01 20.42
CA ALA A 289 1.45 4.32 21.62
C ALA A 289 1.63 5.84 21.71
N PHE A 290 1.14 6.44 22.80
CA PHE A 290 1.35 7.86 23.03
C PHE A 290 2.72 8.09 23.66
N VAL A 291 3.49 9.00 23.06
CA VAL A 291 4.86 9.36 23.43
C VAL A 291 4.96 10.84 23.80
N PRO A 292 6.03 11.28 24.48
CA PRO A 292 6.25 12.70 24.79
C PRO A 292 6.25 13.59 23.54
N ASP A 293 5.81 14.84 23.66
CA ASP A 293 5.66 15.77 22.53
C ASP A 293 6.99 16.21 21.90
N ASN A 294 8.13 15.94 22.52
CA ASN A 294 9.46 16.14 21.92
C ASN A 294 9.98 14.93 21.14
N PHE A 295 9.16 13.90 20.96
CA PHE A 295 9.53 12.69 20.22
C PHE A 295 9.74 12.97 18.74
N ASP A 296 10.87 12.50 18.21
CA ASP A 296 11.19 12.59 16.77
C ASP A 296 10.72 11.33 16.03
N TYR A 297 9.64 11.46 15.27
CA TYR A 297 9.05 10.35 14.52
C TYR A 297 9.95 9.83 13.40
N LEU A 298 10.94 10.61 12.92
CA LEU A 298 11.88 10.16 11.89
C LEU A 298 12.95 9.22 12.45
N GLU A 299 13.29 9.36 13.72
CA GLU A 299 14.32 8.54 14.37
C GLU A 299 13.76 7.25 14.96
N ASN A 300 12.43 7.14 15.06
CA ASN A 300 11.83 5.95 15.65
C ASN A 300 11.50 4.89 14.60
N PRO A 301 12.14 3.73 14.64
CA PRO A 301 11.70 2.59 13.84
C PRO A 301 10.31 2.16 14.31
N GLN A 302 9.30 2.33 13.46
CA GLN A 302 7.98 1.76 13.71
C GLN A 302 8.10 0.24 13.74
N ASP A 303 7.48 -0.37 14.73
CA ASP A 303 7.37 -1.82 14.81
C ASP A 303 6.32 -2.29 13.80
N ILE A 304 6.78 -2.85 12.68
CA ILE A 304 5.93 -3.32 11.59
C ILE A 304 5.83 -4.83 11.68
N ASN A 305 4.78 -5.32 12.31
CA ASN A 305 4.48 -6.74 12.32
C ASN A 305 3.16 -7.02 11.58
N LEU A 306 3.25 -7.34 10.30
CA LEU A 306 2.12 -7.75 9.48
C LEU A 306 1.73 -9.22 9.68
N THR A 307 2.43 -9.95 10.55
CA THR A 307 2.04 -11.30 10.94
C THR A 307 1.01 -11.24 12.08
N GLN A 308 0.10 -12.19 12.10
CA GLN A 308 -0.90 -12.30 13.17
C GLN A 308 -0.34 -12.95 14.45
N ILE A 309 0.87 -13.46 14.37
CA ILE A 309 1.50 -14.20 15.45
C ILE A 309 2.07 -13.20 16.45
N PRO A 310 1.81 -13.35 17.76
CA PRO A 310 2.54 -12.61 18.79
C PRO A 310 4.05 -12.71 18.54
N TYR A 311 4.79 -11.70 18.94
CA TYR A 311 6.24 -11.66 18.75
C TYR A 311 6.85 -13.03 19.04
N ASP A 312 7.27 -13.71 17.98
CA ASP A 312 8.13 -14.86 18.04
C ASP A 312 9.51 -14.42 17.53
N PRO A 313 10.55 -14.43 18.37
CA PRO A 313 11.89 -14.05 17.96
C PRO A 313 12.45 -14.94 16.82
N ASN A 314 11.85 -16.11 16.59
CA ASN A 314 12.23 -17.02 15.52
C ASN A 314 11.47 -16.76 14.21
N VAL A 315 10.38 -15.98 14.23
CA VAL A 315 9.67 -15.54 13.04
C VAL A 315 10.15 -14.14 12.72
N PRO A 316 10.96 -13.95 11.66
CA PRO A 316 11.43 -12.62 11.33
C PRO A 316 10.25 -11.70 11.04
N TYR A 317 10.20 -10.58 11.71
CA TYR A 317 9.51 -9.37 11.23
C TYR A 317 9.83 -9.14 9.76
N ILE A 318 9.13 -8.21 9.11
CA ILE A 318 9.45 -7.87 7.72
C ILE A 318 10.94 -8.07 7.49
N PRO A 319 11.30 -9.00 6.61
CA PRO A 319 12.68 -9.42 6.48
C PRO A 319 13.56 -8.21 6.27
N ASP A 320 14.68 -8.17 6.94
CA ASP A 320 15.72 -7.22 6.62
C ASP A 320 16.14 -7.44 5.16
N SER A 321 15.44 -6.75 4.26
CA SER A 321 15.68 -6.81 2.82
C SER A 321 17.11 -6.35 2.45
N ARG A 322 17.87 -5.79 3.40
CA ARG A 322 19.28 -5.42 3.24
C ARG A 322 20.17 -6.64 3.01
N ALA A 323 19.77 -7.79 3.54
CA ALA A 323 20.55 -9.04 3.45
C ALA A 323 20.28 -9.85 2.17
N VAL A 324 19.27 -9.49 1.38
CA VAL A 324 18.86 -10.26 0.21
C VAL A 324 19.38 -9.57 -1.06
N LYS A 325 20.21 -10.28 -1.82
CA LYS A 325 20.66 -9.81 -3.14
C LYS A 325 19.55 -10.07 -4.17
N VAL A 326 18.97 -9.00 -4.71
CA VAL A 326 18.08 -9.06 -5.86
C VAL A 326 18.92 -9.20 -7.11
N THR A 327 18.53 -10.10 -7.99
CA THR A 327 19.15 -10.31 -9.30
C THR A 327 18.22 -9.78 -10.39
N GLN A 328 18.72 -9.60 -11.61
CA GLN A 328 17.87 -9.23 -12.77
C GLN A 328 16.74 -10.25 -13.01
N GLN A 329 16.85 -11.45 -12.46
CA GLN A 329 15.83 -12.50 -12.59
C GLN A 329 14.57 -12.21 -11.76
N ASP A 330 14.64 -11.31 -10.78
CA ASP A 330 13.52 -10.97 -9.89
C ASP A 330 12.62 -9.87 -10.48
N TYR A 331 12.95 -9.38 -11.67
CA TYR A 331 12.19 -8.33 -12.35
C TYR A 331 11.41 -8.88 -13.55
N TRP A 332 10.21 -8.37 -13.73
CA TRP A 332 9.50 -8.46 -14.99
C TRP A 332 10.05 -7.40 -15.96
N THR A 333 10.47 -7.83 -17.13
CA THR A 333 10.75 -6.95 -18.26
C THR A 333 9.81 -7.36 -19.41
N PRO A 334 9.13 -6.39 -20.07
CA PRO A 334 8.35 -6.70 -21.26
C PRO A 334 9.25 -7.38 -22.31
N PRO A 335 8.69 -8.29 -23.09
CA PRO A 335 9.42 -8.91 -24.21
C PRO A 335 9.79 -7.89 -25.28
#